data_4424c0f4fbdddcd2bd133b72fae86c0d
#
_entry.id   4424c0f4fbdddcd2bd133b72fae86c0d
#
_cell.length_a   1.000
_cell.length_b   1.000
_cell.length_c   1.000
_cell.angle_alpha   90.00
_cell.angle_beta   90.00
_cell.angle_gamma   90.00
#
_symmetry.space_group_name_H-M   'P 1'
#
loop_
_entity.id
_entity.type
_entity.pdbx_description
1 polymer ?
#
loop_
_entity_poly.entity_id
_entity_poly.type
_entity_poly.pdbx_seq_one_letter_code
_entity_poly.pdbx_strand_id
1 'polypeptide(L)'
;MTLSNLRFQTLPADAVERIFAVFDERGSRHYGENVSELEHALQTAEFARQFGESDAVIVACLLHDFGHMLHDLGEDAALQGVDAKHEELGAELLRGLFPEEILDPIRQHVAAKRYLCWKQPQYAAGLSESSRRSLALQGGPMTDAEADAFQLRPHFAACVSLRRYDDMGKVPQMQTADLRSYEPLIRRFLVH
;
A
#
# COMPACT_ATOMS: atom_id res chain seq x y z
N MET A 1 5.28 15.74 15.86
CA MET A 1 4.75 14.35 15.97
C MET A 1 3.26 14.41 15.70
N THR A 2 2.76 13.66 14.71
CA THR A 2 1.32 13.56 14.44
C THR A 2 0.67 12.63 15.47
N LEU A 3 -0.64 12.75 15.68
CA LEU A 3 -1.42 11.85 16.57
C LEU A 3 -1.23 10.37 16.17
N SER A 4 -1.11 10.09 14.88
CA SER A 4 -0.84 8.75 14.32
C SER A 4 0.52 8.18 14.78
N ASN A 5 1.58 9.01 14.79
CA ASN A 5 2.91 8.60 15.28
C ASN A 5 2.89 8.29 16.78
N LEU A 6 2.19 9.11 17.57
CA LEU A 6 2.07 8.88 19.02
C LEU A 6 1.36 7.55 19.31
N ARG A 7 0.27 7.28 18.58
CA ARG A 7 -0.53 6.06 18.76
C ARG A 7 0.27 4.80 18.38
N PHE A 8 1.01 4.84 17.26
CA PHE A 8 1.87 3.71 16.87
C PHE A 8 2.98 3.42 17.90
N GLN A 9 3.51 4.44 18.57
CA GLN A 9 4.53 4.27 19.61
C GLN A 9 3.99 3.73 20.94
N THR A 10 2.69 3.84 21.21
CA THR A 10 2.06 3.30 22.42
C THR A 10 1.63 1.84 22.29
N LEU A 11 1.74 1.24 21.11
CA LEU A 11 1.48 -0.17 20.84
C LEU A 11 2.63 -1.07 21.40
N PRO A 12 2.49 -2.42 21.35
CA PRO A 12 3.49 -3.36 21.85
C PRO A 12 4.93 -3.01 21.45
N ALA A 13 5.90 -3.36 22.28
CA ALA A 13 7.32 -3.07 22.01
C ALA A 13 7.86 -3.78 20.76
N ASP A 14 7.36 -4.98 20.48
CA ASP A 14 7.73 -5.74 19.28
C ASP A 14 7.12 -5.09 18.03
N ALA A 15 7.95 -4.82 17.03
CA ALA A 15 7.55 -4.13 15.81
C ALA A 15 6.48 -4.90 15.01
N VAL A 16 6.59 -6.23 14.94
CA VAL A 16 5.64 -7.07 14.21
C VAL A 16 4.31 -7.10 14.93
N GLU A 17 4.32 -7.22 16.24
CA GLU A 17 3.09 -7.17 17.05
C GLU A 17 2.39 -5.81 16.95
N ARG A 18 3.15 -4.71 16.80
CA ARG A 18 2.55 -3.39 16.51
C ARG A 18 1.82 -3.36 15.17
N ILE A 19 2.44 -3.91 14.13
CA ILE A 19 1.84 -4.00 12.80
C ILE A 19 0.55 -4.83 12.87
N PHE A 20 0.61 -6.00 13.49
CA PHE A 20 -0.57 -6.86 13.63
C PHE A 20 -1.68 -6.21 14.46
N ALA A 21 -1.34 -5.53 15.54
CA ALA A 21 -2.33 -4.81 16.35
C ALA A 21 -3.09 -3.74 15.56
N VAL A 22 -2.43 -3.06 14.61
CA VAL A 22 -3.10 -2.10 13.72
C VAL A 22 -4.08 -2.81 12.78
N PHE A 23 -3.69 -3.94 12.18
CA PHE A 23 -4.59 -4.74 11.34
C PHE A 23 -5.76 -5.30 12.15
N ASP A 24 -5.51 -5.82 13.36
CA ASP A 24 -6.56 -6.36 14.26
C ASP A 24 -7.58 -5.27 14.66
N GLU A 25 -7.11 -4.04 14.92
CA GLU A 25 -7.97 -2.93 15.32
C GLU A 25 -8.74 -2.29 14.16
N ARG A 26 -8.10 -2.17 12.98
CA ARG A 26 -8.58 -1.32 11.89
C ARG A 26 -8.67 -1.98 10.52
N GLY A 27 -8.20 -3.20 10.38
CA GLY A 27 -8.18 -3.92 9.10
C GLY A 27 -9.58 -4.28 8.57
N SER A 28 -10.63 -4.17 9.39
CA SER A 28 -12.02 -4.36 8.95
C SER A 28 -12.64 -3.16 8.23
N ARG A 29 -11.95 -2.01 8.15
CA ARG A 29 -12.43 -0.81 7.45
C ARG A 29 -12.46 -1.03 5.94
N HIS A 30 -13.32 -0.24 5.26
CA HIS A 30 -13.44 -0.23 3.80
C HIS A 30 -13.24 1.21 3.30
N TYR A 31 -12.27 1.44 2.42
CA TYR A 31 -12.01 2.76 1.81
C TYR A 31 -12.60 2.86 0.41
N GLY A 32 -13.93 2.65 0.32
CA GLY A 32 -14.67 2.74 -0.95
C GLY A 32 -14.49 1.55 -1.88
N GLU A 33 -13.99 0.43 -1.36
CA GLU A 33 -13.83 -0.85 -2.08
C GLU A 33 -14.75 -1.94 -1.50
N ASN A 34 -14.94 -3.04 -2.21
CA ASN A 34 -15.82 -4.15 -1.81
C ASN A 34 -15.13 -5.16 -0.86
N VAL A 35 -13.89 -4.92 -0.49
CA VAL A 35 -13.09 -5.71 0.43
C VAL A 35 -12.59 -4.82 1.57
N SER A 36 -12.33 -5.41 2.72
CA SER A 36 -11.71 -4.68 3.84
C SER A 36 -10.22 -4.43 3.58
N GLU A 37 -9.60 -3.50 4.33
CA GLU A 37 -8.17 -3.21 4.27
C GLU A 37 -7.32 -4.45 4.50
N LEU A 38 -7.71 -5.31 5.45
CA LEU A 38 -7.01 -6.56 5.70
C LEU A 38 -7.14 -7.54 4.52
N GLU A 39 -8.35 -7.72 3.99
CA GLU A 39 -8.56 -8.58 2.82
C GLU A 39 -7.77 -8.07 1.63
N HIS A 40 -7.78 -6.76 1.39
CA HIS A 40 -7.01 -6.11 0.33
C HIS A 40 -5.50 -6.34 0.48
N ALA A 41 -4.96 -6.10 1.66
CA ALA A 41 -3.55 -6.32 1.97
C ALA A 41 -3.12 -7.79 1.74
N LEU A 42 -3.91 -8.73 2.24
CA LEU A 42 -3.64 -10.17 2.10
C LEU A 42 -3.73 -10.62 0.64
N GLN A 43 -4.73 -10.14 -0.12
CA GLN A 43 -4.89 -10.46 -1.54
C GLN A 43 -3.74 -9.90 -2.38
N THR A 44 -3.35 -8.65 -2.12
CA THR A 44 -2.23 -7.99 -2.81
C THR A 44 -0.92 -8.77 -2.60
N ALA A 45 -0.64 -9.20 -1.37
CA ALA A 45 0.51 -10.04 -1.05
C ALA A 45 0.41 -11.44 -1.68
N GLU A 46 -0.78 -12.03 -1.71
CA GLU A 46 -1.02 -13.34 -2.33
C GLU A 46 -0.79 -13.31 -3.83
N PHE A 47 -1.26 -12.29 -4.54
CA PHE A 47 -0.96 -12.14 -5.97
C PHE A 47 0.55 -11.97 -6.20
N ALA A 48 1.26 -11.16 -5.42
CA ALA A 48 2.70 -11.04 -5.53
C ALA A 48 3.39 -12.40 -5.38
N ARG A 49 2.96 -13.23 -4.43
CA ARG A 49 3.48 -14.59 -4.23
C ARG A 49 3.18 -15.50 -5.41
N GLN A 50 1.96 -15.49 -5.93
CA GLN A 50 1.55 -16.32 -7.08
C GLN A 50 2.31 -15.98 -8.35
N PHE A 51 2.68 -14.71 -8.54
CA PHE A 51 3.49 -14.27 -9.68
C PHE A 51 5.00 -14.42 -9.45
N GLY A 52 5.43 -14.98 -8.31
CA GLY A 52 6.83 -15.30 -8.05
C GLY A 52 7.71 -14.10 -7.73
N GLU A 53 7.12 -13.05 -7.18
CA GLU A 53 7.86 -11.86 -6.74
C GLU A 53 8.81 -12.17 -5.56
N SER A 54 9.77 -11.29 -5.35
CA SER A 54 10.69 -11.40 -4.21
C SER A 54 9.94 -11.24 -2.88
N ASP A 55 10.51 -11.80 -1.82
CA ASP A 55 9.98 -11.67 -0.45
C ASP A 55 9.82 -10.20 -0.03
N ALA A 56 10.71 -9.30 -0.47
CA ALA A 56 10.61 -7.88 -0.21
C ALA A 56 9.36 -7.25 -0.87
N VAL A 57 9.05 -7.61 -2.12
CA VAL A 57 7.85 -7.15 -2.81
C VAL A 57 6.59 -7.71 -2.16
N ILE A 58 6.60 -8.98 -1.70
CA ILE A 58 5.46 -9.57 -0.98
C ILE A 58 5.17 -8.79 0.31
N VAL A 59 6.21 -8.46 1.11
CA VAL A 59 6.04 -7.65 2.33
C VAL A 59 5.58 -6.22 1.99
N ALA A 60 6.13 -5.61 0.94
CA ALA A 60 5.67 -4.30 0.49
C ALA A 60 4.19 -4.33 0.09
N CYS A 61 3.74 -5.36 -0.63
CA CYS A 61 2.34 -5.58 -0.99
C CYS A 61 1.43 -5.72 0.24
N LEU A 62 1.86 -6.47 1.27
CA LEU A 62 1.09 -6.61 2.51
C LEU A 62 0.93 -5.28 3.26
N LEU A 63 1.91 -4.39 3.17
CA LEU A 63 1.98 -3.16 3.98
C LEU A 63 1.68 -1.87 3.20
N HIS A 64 1.36 -1.93 1.89
CA HIS A 64 1.31 -0.74 1.04
C HIS A 64 0.27 0.29 1.48
N ASP A 65 -0.89 -0.17 1.92
CA ASP A 65 -2.00 0.66 2.39
C ASP A 65 -2.06 0.81 3.92
N PHE A 66 -0.98 0.42 4.62
CA PHE A 66 -0.89 0.54 6.08
C PHE A 66 -1.23 1.95 6.59
N GLY A 67 -0.90 2.97 5.81
CA GLY A 67 -1.21 4.37 6.11
C GLY A 67 -2.70 4.68 6.22
N HIS A 68 -3.57 3.99 5.48
CA HIS A 68 -5.02 4.15 5.60
C HIS A 68 -5.54 3.81 7.00
N MET A 69 -4.95 2.82 7.64
CA MET A 69 -5.33 2.40 8.98
C MET A 69 -4.82 3.34 10.08
N LEU A 70 -3.95 4.32 9.76
CA LEU A 70 -3.28 5.15 10.75
C LEU A 70 -3.84 6.56 10.91
N HIS A 71 -4.70 7.01 9.99
CA HIS A 71 -5.38 8.30 10.10
C HIS A 71 -6.85 8.13 10.49
N ASP A 72 -7.42 9.21 11.06
CA ASP A 72 -8.82 9.26 11.46
C ASP A 72 -9.66 10.18 10.52
N LEU A 73 -9.25 10.31 9.23
CA LEU A 73 -9.96 11.11 8.23
C LEU A 73 -11.28 10.49 7.76
N GLY A 74 -11.56 9.25 8.17
CA GLY A 74 -12.73 8.49 7.73
C GLY A 74 -12.51 7.76 6.40
N GLU A 75 -13.42 6.84 6.10
CA GLU A 75 -13.38 6.03 4.87
C GLU A 75 -13.74 6.85 3.63
N ASP A 76 -14.40 7.99 3.81
CA ASP A 76 -14.88 8.88 2.77
C ASP A 76 -13.94 10.05 2.45
N ALA A 77 -12.68 10.05 2.93
CA ALA A 77 -11.75 11.17 2.74
C ALA A 77 -11.63 11.58 1.26
N ALA A 78 -11.49 10.62 0.36
CA ALA A 78 -11.42 10.88 -1.09
C ALA A 78 -12.75 11.43 -1.65
N LEU A 79 -13.91 11.05 -1.12
CA LEU A 79 -15.21 11.62 -1.48
C LEU A 79 -15.33 13.08 -1.04
N GLN A 80 -14.66 13.44 0.05
CA GLN A 80 -14.60 14.80 0.58
C GLN A 80 -13.52 15.66 -0.10
N GLY A 81 -12.82 15.13 -1.12
CA GLY A 81 -11.77 15.82 -1.83
C GLY A 81 -10.43 15.90 -1.08
N VAL A 82 -10.21 15.03 -0.09
CA VAL A 82 -8.99 15.01 0.71
C VAL A 82 -8.08 13.89 0.23
N ASP A 83 -6.86 14.24 -0.21
CA ASP A 83 -5.78 13.28 -0.41
C ASP A 83 -5.10 13.01 0.94
N ALA A 84 -5.31 11.81 1.46
CA ALA A 84 -4.78 11.42 2.78
C ALA A 84 -3.28 11.14 2.78
N LYS A 85 -2.63 11.06 1.60
CA LYS A 85 -1.22 10.70 1.41
C LYS A 85 -0.81 9.46 2.22
N HIS A 86 -1.69 8.45 2.18
CA HIS A 86 -1.53 7.21 2.97
C HIS A 86 -0.22 6.50 2.66
N GLU A 87 0.25 6.55 1.41
CA GLU A 87 1.51 5.98 0.94
C GLU A 87 2.72 6.61 1.64
N GLU A 88 2.69 7.93 1.82
CA GLU A 88 3.74 8.67 2.53
C GLU A 88 3.67 8.40 4.03
N LEU A 89 2.46 8.43 4.60
CA LEU A 89 2.24 8.18 6.02
C LEU A 89 2.66 6.76 6.41
N GLY A 90 2.26 5.75 5.62
CA GLY A 90 2.62 4.35 5.85
C GLY A 90 4.14 4.14 5.80
N ALA A 91 4.79 4.63 4.74
CA ALA A 91 6.25 4.51 4.59
C ALA A 91 7.01 5.24 5.71
N GLU A 92 6.52 6.42 6.16
CA GLU A 92 7.15 7.16 7.24
C GLU A 92 7.08 6.42 8.58
N LEU A 93 5.94 5.81 8.91
CA LEU A 93 5.78 5.05 10.16
C LEU A 93 6.56 3.74 10.18
N LEU A 94 6.75 3.15 9.01
CA LEU A 94 7.55 1.94 8.85
C LEU A 94 9.05 2.24 8.68
N ARG A 95 9.44 3.52 8.56
CA ARG A 95 10.84 3.94 8.49
C ARG A 95 11.60 3.51 9.75
N GLY A 96 12.80 2.98 9.55
CA GLY A 96 13.61 2.42 10.62
C GLY A 96 13.22 1.01 11.05
N LEU A 97 12.09 0.48 10.54
CA LEU A 97 11.73 -0.92 10.71
C LEU A 97 12.11 -1.76 9.48
N PHE A 98 12.04 -1.17 8.28
CA PHE A 98 12.27 -1.87 7.02
C PHE A 98 13.27 -1.13 6.13
N PRO A 99 13.98 -1.88 5.23
CA PRO A 99 14.88 -1.31 4.24
C PRO A 99 14.12 -0.64 3.08
N GLU A 100 14.80 0.21 2.30
CA GLU A 100 14.20 0.96 1.19
C GLU A 100 13.63 0.07 0.06
N GLU A 101 14.11 -1.16 -0.10
CA GLU A 101 13.52 -2.12 -1.06
C GLU A 101 12.05 -2.47 -0.75
N ILE A 102 11.60 -2.27 0.50
CA ILE A 102 10.22 -2.40 0.95
C ILE A 102 9.54 -1.03 1.01
N LEU A 103 10.21 -0.03 1.61
CA LEU A 103 9.61 1.29 1.86
C LEU A 103 9.38 2.08 0.57
N ASP A 104 10.29 1.98 -0.42
CA ASP A 104 10.14 2.74 -1.66
C ASP A 104 8.93 2.26 -2.49
N PRO A 105 8.69 0.95 -2.71
CA PRO A 105 7.44 0.49 -3.34
C PRO A 105 6.18 0.94 -2.59
N ILE A 106 6.16 0.90 -1.26
CA ILE A 106 5.03 1.42 -0.46
C ILE A 106 4.81 2.90 -0.75
N ARG A 107 5.85 3.72 -0.63
CA ARG A 107 5.80 5.18 -0.86
C ARG A 107 5.40 5.54 -2.29
N GLN A 108 5.72 4.69 -3.26
CA GLN A 108 5.60 5.02 -4.67
C GLN A 108 4.44 4.32 -5.39
N HIS A 109 3.58 3.53 -4.71
CA HIS A 109 2.50 2.82 -5.40
C HIS A 109 1.46 3.77 -6.03
N VAL A 110 1.23 4.95 -5.42
CA VAL A 110 0.41 6.02 -6.00
C VAL A 110 1.07 6.61 -7.24
N ALA A 111 2.39 6.88 -7.19
CA ALA A 111 3.14 7.32 -8.36
C ALA A 111 3.13 6.26 -9.46
N ALA A 112 3.24 4.98 -9.11
CA ALA A 112 3.11 3.87 -10.07
C ALA A 112 1.73 3.81 -10.74
N LYS A 113 0.64 4.09 -10.02
CA LYS A 113 -0.71 4.26 -10.60
C LYS A 113 -0.73 5.37 -11.64
N ARG A 114 -0.20 6.56 -11.32
CA ARG A 114 -0.09 7.71 -12.22
C ARG A 114 0.73 7.37 -13.47
N TYR A 115 1.86 6.66 -13.28
CA TYR A 115 2.71 6.17 -14.36
C TYR A 115 1.98 5.20 -15.29
N LEU A 116 1.29 4.20 -14.74
CA LEU A 116 0.54 3.23 -15.54
C LEU A 116 -0.59 3.89 -16.33
N CYS A 117 -1.27 4.89 -15.76
CA CYS A 117 -2.27 5.68 -16.47
C CYS A 117 -1.68 6.47 -17.64
N TRP A 118 -0.46 6.99 -17.51
CA TRP A 118 0.27 7.65 -18.58
C TRP A 118 0.72 6.64 -19.66
N LYS A 119 1.28 5.50 -19.22
CA LYS A 119 1.87 4.50 -20.11
C LYS A 119 0.85 3.71 -20.91
N GLN A 120 -0.31 3.45 -20.34
CA GLN A 120 -1.32 2.53 -20.88
C GLN A 120 -2.73 3.14 -20.72
N PRO A 121 -3.29 3.78 -21.76
CA PRO A 121 -4.64 4.40 -21.65
C PRO A 121 -5.73 3.41 -21.21
N GLN A 122 -5.67 2.15 -21.64
CA GLN A 122 -6.61 1.10 -21.24
C GLN A 122 -6.52 0.75 -19.75
N TYR A 123 -5.35 0.94 -19.11
CA TYR A 123 -5.20 0.77 -17.66
C TYR A 123 -6.05 1.79 -16.90
N ALA A 124 -5.99 3.07 -17.30
CA ALA A 124 -6.81 4.11 -16.68
C ALA A 124 -8.31 3.83 -16.79
N ALA A 125 -8.77 3.24 -17.92
CA ALA A 125 -10.16 2.86 -18.12
C ALA A 125 -10.60 1.68 -17.22
N GLY A 126 -9.66 0.81 -16.83
CA GLY A 126 -9.90 -0.36 -15.97
C GLY A 126 -9.86 -0.08 -14.46
N LEU A 127 -9.48 1.11 -14.02
CA LEU A 127 -9.41 1.46 -12.59
C LEU A 127 -10.79 1.36 -11.91
N SER A 128 -10.83 0.95 -10.64
CA SER A 128 -12.01 1.04 -9.79
C SER A 128 -12.48 2.49 -9.66
N GLU A 129 -13.72 2.70 -9.23
CA GLU A 129 -14.26 4.05 -9.02
C GLU A 129 -13.48 4.80 -7.95
N SER A 130 -13.12 4.14 -6.84
CA SER A 130 -12.27 4.67 -5.79
C SER A 130 -10.90 5.08 -6.32
N SER A 131 -10.22 4.20 -7.09
CA SER A 131 -8.93 4.49 -7.70
C SER A 131 -8.99 5.65 -8.72
N ARG A 132 -10.07 5.79 -9.48
CA ARG A 132 -10.25 6.95 -10.39
C ARG A 132 -10.42 8.27 -9.63
N ARG A 133 -11.20 8.25 -8.54
CA ARG A 133 -11.40 9.45 -7.70
C ARG A 133 -10.09 9.90 -7.07
N SER A 134 -9.37 8.97 -6.43
CA SER A 134 -8.09 9.29 -5.82
C SER A 134 -7.04 9.74 -6.84
N LEU A 135 -7.02 9.16 -8.07
CA LEU A 135 -6.13 9.60 -9.14
C LEU A 135 -6.31 11.10 -9.46
N ALA A 136 -7.54 11.59 -9.52
CA ALA A 136 -7.81 12.99 -9.78
C ALA A 136 -7.24 13.92 -8.69
N LEU A 137 -7.35 13.53 -7.42
CA LEU A 137 -6.78 14.28 -6.29
C LEU A 137 -5.24 14.22 -6.27
N GLN A 138 -4.66 13.11 -6.73
CA GLN A 138 -3.22 12.85 -6.77
C GLN A 138 -2.51 13.43 -7.99
N GLY A 139 -3.16 14.30 -8.76
CA GLY A 139 -2.57 15.01 -9.90
C GLY A 139 -2.75 14.34 -11.26
N GLY A 140 -3.58 13.29 -11.37
CA GLY A 140 -3.86 12.61 -12.63
C GLY A 140 -2.70 11.75 -13.16
N PRO A 141 -2.74 11.34 -14.44
CA PRO A 141 -1.63 10.65 -15.09
C PRO A 141 -0.35 11.49 -15.03
N MET A 142 0.82 10.83 -15.06
CA MET A 142 2.09 11.52 -15.13
C MET A 142 2.24 12.31 -16.45
N THR A 143 3.05 13.36 -16.42
CA THR A 143 3.65 13.97 -17.61
C THR A 143 4.82 13.12 -18.11
N ASP A 144 5.29 13.35 -19.34
CA ASP A 144 6.46 12.65 -19.89
C ASP A 144 7.70 12.82 -18.98
N ALA A 145 7.96 14.03 -18.51
CA ALA A 145 9.09 14.32 -17.64
C ALA A 145 8.99 13.59 -16.28
N GLU A 146 7.80 13.52 -15.67
CA GLU A 146 7.58 12.75 -14.44
C GLU A 146 7.80 11.26 -14.68
N ALA A 147 7.31 10.73 -15.80
CA ALA A 147 7.44 9.32 -16.16
C ALA A 147 8.90 8.94 -16.40
N ASP A 148 9.66 9.78 -17.11
CA ASP A 148 11.09 9.58 -17.34
C ASP A 148 11.86 9.54 -16.00
N ALA A 149 11.59 10.48 -15.12
CA ALA A 149 12.22 10.52 -13.79
C ALA A 149 11.82 9.31 -12.93
N PHE A 150 10.58 8.88 -13.00
CA PHE A 150 10.08 7.72 -12.23
C PHE A 150 10.74 6.41 -12.68
N GLN A 151 10.95 6.22 -13.99
CA GLN A 151 11.59 5.03 -14.55
C GLN A 151 13.07 4.86 -14.11
N LEU A 152 13.74 5.95 -13.72
CA LEU A 152 15.12 5.92 -13.24
C LEU A 152 15.27 5.53 -11.77
N ARG A 153 14.17 5.34 -11.03
CA ARG A 153 14.23 4.98 -9.61
C ARG A 153 14.79 3.57 -9.41
N PRO A 154 15.59 3.34 -8.34
CA PRO A 154 16.18 2.03 -8.07
C PRO A 154 15.17 0.89 -7.97
N HIS A 155 13.99 1.16 -7.40
CA HIS A 155 12.94 0.15 -7.17
C HIS A 155 11.75 0.27 -8.12
N PHE A 156 11.92 0.93 -9.28
CA PHE A 156 10.87 1.17 -10.25
C PHE A 156 10.04 -0.08 -10.58
N ALA A 157 10.70 -1.20 -10.87
CA ALA A 157 10.01 -2.45 -11.21
C ALA A 157 9.11 -2.93 -10.07
N ALA A 158 9.62 -2.93 -8.83
CA ALA A 158 8.86 -3.30 -7.64
C ALA A 158 7.65 -2.38 -7.39
N CYS A 159 7.81 -1.06 -7.60
CA CYS A 159 6.71 -0.09 -7.50
C CYS A 159 5.58 -0.40 -8.50
N VAL A 160 5.94 -0.71 -9.74
CA VAL A 160 4.97 -1.04 -10.80
C VAL A 160 4.31 -2.39 -10.55
N SER A 161 5.07 -3.41 -10.14
CA SER A 161 4.54 -4.73 -9.77
C SER A 161 3.55 -4.61 -8.62
N LEU A 162 3.93 -3.96 -7.51
CA LEU A 162 3.06 -3.73 -6.36
C LEU A 162 1.75 -3.10 -6.82
N ARG A 163 1.81 -2.00 -7.60
CA ARG A 163 0.59 -1.32 -8.06
C ARG A 163 -0.32 -2.24 -8.88
N ARG A 164 0.21 -3.14 -9.67
CA ARG A 164 -0.62 -4.09 -10.42
C ARG A 164 -1.33 -5.08 -9.51
N TYR A 165 -0.66 -5.54 -8.46
CA TYR A 165 -1.25 -6.46 -7.47
C TYR A 165 -2.29 -5.76 -6.59
N ASP A 166 -2.07 -4.50 -6.23
CA ASP A 166 -3.06 -3.66 -5.57
C ASP A 166 -4.37 -3.59 -6.38
N ASP A 167 -4.29 -3.34 -7.69
CA ASP A 167 -5.49 -3.33 -8.53
C ASP A 167 -6.19 -4.70 -8.62
N MET A 168 -5.43 -5.80 -8.51
CA MET A 168 -5.97 -7.17 -8.50
C MET A 168 -6.57 -7.55 -7.14
N GLY A 169 -6.06 -7.01 -6.04
CA GLY A 169 -6.38 -7.37 -4.66
C GLY A 169 -7.77 -6.93 -4.18
N LYS A 170 -8.79 -6.94 -5.03
CA LYS A 170 -10.15 -6.41 -4.76
C LYS A 170 -11.24 -7.44 -5.08
N VAL A 171 -10.95 -8.70 -4.85
CA VAL A 171 -11.83 -9.83 -5.16
C VAL A 171 -12.64 -10.22 -3.92
N PRO A 172 -13.97 -10.00 -3.87
CA PRO A 172 -14.77 -10.38 -2.72
C PRO A 172 -14.66 -11.88 -2.41
N GLN A 173 -14.51 -12.20 -1.13
CA GLN A 173 -14.46 -13.59 -0.63
C GLN A 173 -13.27 -14.44 -1.17
N MET A 174 -12.24 -13.82 -1.69
CA MET A 174 -11.01 -14.52 -2.07
C MET A 174 -10.37 -15.16 -0.84
N GLN A 175 -10.04 -16.45 -0.94
CA GLN A 175 -9.30 -17.14 0.12
C GLN A 175 -7.81 -16.80 0.04
N THR A 176 -7.24 -16.35 1.15
CA THR A 176 -5.82 -16.02 1.29
C THR A 176 -5.22 -16.74 2.49
N ALA A 177 -3.91 -16.69 2.61
CA ALA A 177 -3.24 -17.06 3.84
C ALA A 177 -3.61 -16.10 4.99
N ASP A 178 -3.57 -16.58 6.22
CA ASP A 178 -3.80 -15.75 7.41
C ASP A 178 -2.67 -14.72 7.62
N LEU A 179 -3.00 -13.56 8.16
CA LEU A 179 -2.03 -12.49 8.43
C LEU A 179 -0.82 -12.96 9.22
N ARG A 180 -1.05 -13.76 10.28
CA ARG A 180 0.02 -14.28 11.14
C ARG A 180 0.98 -15.21 10.39
N SER A 181 0.57 -15.83 9.29
CA SER A 181 1.45 -16.64 8.45
C SER A 181 2.57 -15.85 7.79
N TYR A 182 2.43 -14.52 7.67
CA TYR A 182 3.47 -13.63 7.15
C TYR A 182 4.49 -13.19 8.22
N GLU A 183 4.28 -13.50 9.49
CA GLU A 183 5.19 -13.09 10.57
C GLU A 183 6.66 -13.48 10.32
N PRO A 184 7.00 -14.74 9.96
CA PRO A 184 8.39 -15.11 9.71
C PRO A 184 9.02 -14.30 8.56
N LEU A 185 8.21 -13.96 7.54
CA LEU A 185 8.63 -13.17 6.40
C LEU A 185 8.91 -11.72 6.80
N ILE A 186 8.00 -11.09 7.53
CA ILE A 186 8.14 -9.71 8.01
C ILE A 186 9.39 -9.60 8.90
N ARG A 187 9.58 -10.53 9.84
CA ARG A 187 10.72 -10.52 10.77
C ARG A 187 12.08 -10.57 10.09
N ARG A 188 12.21 -11.25 8.94
CA ARG A 188 13.48 -11.31 8.18
C ARG A 188 13.94 -9.95 7.65
N PHE A 189 13.02 -9.01 7.45
CA PHE A 189 13.32 -7.68 6.92
C PHE A 189 13.40 -6.58 7.97
N LEU A 190 13.18 -6.90 9.25
CA LEU A 190 13.36 -5.90 10.30
C LEU A 190 14.83 -5.49 10.38
N VAL A 191 15.07 -4.19 10.26
CA VAL A 191 16.42 -3.61 10.52
C VAL A 191 16.64 -3.53 12.03
N HIS A 192 17.86 -3.87 12.46
CA HIS A 192 18.28 -3.89 13.86
C HIS A 192 18.99 -2.62 14.27
#